data_be95cd73a46a8bf7078ea8374e64d43d
#
_entry.id   be95cd73a46a8bf7078ea8374e64d43d
#
_cell.length_a   1.000
_cell.length_b   1.000
_cell.length_c   1.000
_cell.angle_alpha   90.00
_cell.angle_beta   90.00
_cell.angle_gamma   90.00
#
_symmetry.space_group_name_H-M   'P 1'
#
loop_
_entity.id
_entity.type
_entity.pdbx_description
1 polymer ?
#
loop_
_entity_poly.entity_id
_entity_poly.type
_entity_poly.pdbx_seq_one_letter_code
_entity_poly.pdbx_strand_id
1 'polypeptide(L)'
;MALTAEKTSGPDLRGPWDFEESPLSQAAKQPLMLGLFLNLQDIHFSSLPTSNSWTFDYNVDVVKRAEELGFEIAFSRTQWLPKGGYDGDSSLDSFIALGAMAAVTNSMLLISTIHVLYGPLHPLHLAKYGATLDHIAKGRWGINIVTGHRAVEHEMFGWQRIDHDKRYDMAGELFDVLHRLWGETENFSYEGKLNPWAISNGWITPKPSFGRPTLVTATGSPAGIDFAARHSDLVFVTSPGGAHIDSALETLPEHVATIKNRAKIYGRQVKTLINPIIVSRDTEKEAIAYADAIEAGKPQAGTRAFAANNYDSDAHAWKGRGDPRHKQGRNLGGNIEIIGSPEQVVEQLVALNKAGIDGVQINFYDFRDDLDYFGKRILPLMKEAGLRV
;
A
#
# COMPACT_ATOMS: atom_id res chain seq x y z
N MET A 1 -32.69 -3.18 -0.29
CA MET A 1 -32.70 -3.96 -1.56
C MET A 1 -31.43 -4.80 -1.55
N ALA A 2 -31.52 -6.11 -1.44
CA ALA A 2 -30.35 -6.98 -1.39
C ALA A 2 -29.71 -6.99 -2.79
N LEU A 3 -28.51 -6.44 -2.90
CA LEU A 3 -27.66 -6.54 -4.07
C LEU A 3 -27.24 -8.01 -4.21
N THR A 4 -27.90 -8.75 -5.10
CA THR A 4 -27.41 -10.04 -5.56
C THR A 4 -26.14 -9.78 -6.37
N ALA A 5 -25.01 -10.31 -5.90
CA ALA A 5 -23.76 -10.29 -6.65
C ALA A 5 -23.99 -11.04 -7.98
N GLU A 6 -23.94 -10.32 -9.11
CA GLU A 6 -23.77 -10.99 -10.41
C GLU A 6 -22.38 -11.65 -10.40
N LYS A 7 -22.37 -12.97 -10.52
CA LYS A 7 -21.12 -13.71 -10.75
C LYS A 7 -20.50 -13.18 -12.05
N THR A 8 -19.35 -12.55 -11.94
CA THR A 8 -18.51 -12.26 -13.10
C THR A 8 -18.20 -13.58 -13.81
N SER A 9 -18.49 -13.67 -15.09
CA SER A 9 -18.39 -14.90 -15.92
C SER A 9 -16.96 -15.21 -16.36
N GLY A 10 -15.99 -15.10 -15.44
CA GLY A 10 -14.63 -15.56 -15.65
C GLY A 10 -14.39 -16.90 -14.94
N PRO A 11 -13.34 -17.67 -15.32
CA PRO A 11 -12.97 -18.84 -14.55
C PRO A 11 -12.74 -18.47 -13.09
N ASP A 12 -13.12 -19.37 -12.17
CA ASP A 12 -12.83 -19.26 -10.73
C ASP A 12 -11.30 -19.30 -10.56
N LEU A 13 -10.65 -18.16 -10.76
CA LEU A 13 -9.21 -18.07 -10.71
C LEU A 13 -8.76 -18.16 -9.26
N ARG A 14 -8.08 -19.25 -8.95
CA ARG A 14 -7.41 -19.38 -7.65
C ARG A 14 -6.44 -18.23 -7.45
N GLY A 15 -6.31 -17.77 -6.23
CA GLY A 15 -5.37 -16.72 -5.84
C GLY A 15 -4.41 -17.18 -4.75
N PRO A 16 -3.49 -16.33 -4.29
CA PRO A 16 -2.48 -16.72 -3.30
C PRO A 16 -3.03 -17.35 -2.01
N TRP A 17 -4.26 -16.98 -1.59
CA TRP A 17 -4.92 -17.58 -0.41
C TRP A 17 -5.28 -19.06 -0.57
N ASP A 18 -5.40 -19.55 -1.80
CA ASP A 18 -5.77 -20.94 -2.10
C ASP A 18 -4.56 -21.89 -2.09
N PHE A 19 -3.37 -21.37 -1.79
CA PHE A 19 -2.12 -22.09 -1.72
C PHE A 19 -1.45 -21.82 -0.37
N GLU A 20 -1.33 -22.85 0.46
CA GLU A 20 -0.72 -22.68 1.78
C GLU A 20 0.74 -22.22 1.70
N GLU A 21 1.47 -22.73 0.69
CA GLU A 21 2.87 -22.41 0.42
C GLU A 21 3.10 -21.03 -0.22
N SER A 22 2.05 -20.31 -0.60
CA SER A 22 2.21 -18.99 -1.19
C SER A 22 2.88 -18.01 -0.21
N PRO A 23 3.72 -17.09 -0.69
CA PRO A 23 4.34 -16.09 0.17
C PRO A 23 3.33 -15.26 0.97
N LEU A 24 2.16 -14.96 0.40
CA LEU A 24 1.10 -14.26 1.11
C LEU A 24 0.51 -15.09 2.27
N SER A 25 0.22 -16.37 2.03
CA SER A 25 -0.32 -17.27 3.08
C SER A 25 0.70 -17.47 4.19
N GLN A 26 2.00 -17.53 3.86
CA GLN A 26 3.06 -17.62 4.87
C GLN A 26 3.20 -16.32 5.67
N ALA A 27 3.21 -15.16 5.03
CA ALA A 27 3.27 -13.86 5.70
C ALA A 27 2.09 -13.67 6.67
N ALA A 28 0.90 -14.10 6.28
CA ALA A 28 -0.32 -13.96 7.07
C ALA A 28 -0.41 -14.91 8.29
N LYS A 29 0.56 -15.80 8.51
CA LYS A 29 0.70 -16.59 9.75
C LYS A 29 1.15 -15.73 10.93
N GLN A 30 1.75 -14.57 10.67
CA GLN A 30 2.11 -13.64 11.73
C GLN A 30 0.84 -13.01 12.33
N PRO A 31 0.75 -12.90 13.66
CA PRO A 31 -0.36 -12.20 14.32
C PRO A 31 -0.50 -10.75 13.86
N LEU A 32 0.64 -10.07 13.61
CA LEU A 32 0.70 -8.76 12.99
C LEU A 32 1.82 -8.76 11.93
N MET A 33 1.47 -8.67 10.65
CA MET A 33 2.46 -8.56 9.58
C MET A 33 3.23 -7.25 9.68
N LEU A 34 4.54 -7.31 9.50
CA LEU A 34 5.40 -6.14 9.40
C LEU A 34 5.77 -5.88 7.94
N GLY A 35 5.65 -4.64 7.53
CA GLY A 35 6.11 -4.19 6.23
C GLY A 35 6.79 -2.83 6.32
N LEU A 36 7.57 -2.52 5.30
CA LEU A 36 8.09 -1.19 5.06
C LEU A 36 7.23 -0.45 4.05
N PHE A 37 6.95 0.83 4.29
CA PHE A 37 6.39 1.74 3.31
C PHE A 37 7.53 2.50 2.64
N LEU A 38 8.05 1.95 1.54
CA LEU A 38 9.17 2.52 0.81
C LEU A 38 8.70 3.70 -0.05
N ASN A 39 9.33 4.82 0.12
CA ASN A 39 9.04 5.98 -0.70
C ASN A 39 9.68 5.89 -2.10
N LEU A 40 10.87 5.29 -2.23
CA LEU A 40 11.65 5.18 -3.46
C LEU A 40 11.97 6.53 -4.10
N GLN A 41 11.99 7.58 -3.31
CA GLN A 41 12.13 8.94 -3.79
C GLN A 41 12.81 9.83 -2.75
N ASP A 42 13.29 10.96 -3.21
CA ASP A 42 13.79 12.02 -2.35
C ASP A 42 12.63 12.65 -1.60
N ILE A 43 12.74 12.73 -0.27
CA ILE A 43 11.68 13.29 0.56
C ILE A 43 12.24 14.49 1.31
N HIS A 44 11.72 15.67 0.98
CA HIS A 44 12.04 16.92 1.66
C HIS A 44 10.94 17.27 2.67
N PHE A 45 10.60 16.31 3.52
CA PHE A 45 9.51 16.45 4.48
C PHE A 45 9.86 17.41 5.62
N SER A 46 11.11 17.37 6.07
CA SER A 46 11.66 18.23 7.12
C SER A 46 13.12 18.57 6.80
N SER A 47 13.61 19.67 7.31
CA SER A 47 15.04 20.07 7.23
C SER A 47 15.93 19.32 8.23
N LEU A 48 15.35 18.51 9.12
CA LEU A 48 16.12 17.67 10.02
C LEU A 48 16.89 16.61 9.19
N PRO A 49 18.21 16.48 9.33
CA PRO A 49 19.01 15.57 8.53
C PRO A 49 18.57 14.11 8.66
N THR A 50 18.63 13.38 7.57
CA THR A 50 18.42 11.92 7.51
C THR A 50 19.47 11.27 6.63
N SER A 51 19.60 9.94 6.74
CA SER A 51 20.39 9.12 5.81
C SER A 51 19.61 8.74 4.54
N ASN A 52 18.33 9.11 4.43
CA ASN A 52 17.46 8.69 3.35
C ASN A 52 17.98 9.11 1.98
N SER A 53 17.81 8.23 1.01
CA SER A 53 18.18 8.46 -0.38
C SER A 53 17.20 7.77 -1.33
N TRP A 54 16.96 8.37 -2.49
CA TRP A 54 16.16 7.78 -3.56
C TRP A 54 16.90 6.68 -4.33
N THR A 55 18.24 6.57 -4.17
CA THR A 55 19.05 5.65 -4.96
C THR A 55 18.65 4.19 -4.76
N PHE A 56 18.82 3.38 -5.82
CA PHE A 56 18.46 1.97 -5.76
C PHE A 56 19.25 1.21 -4.69
N ASP A 57 20.56 1.44 -4.60
CA ASP A 57 21.44 0.75 -3.63
C ASP A 57 21.01 1.02 -2.19
N TYR A 58 20.67 2.28 -1.87
CA TYR A 58 20.14 2.63 -0.54
C TYR A 58 18.86 1.84 -0.22
N ASN A 59 17.91 1.81 -1.15
CA ASN A 59 16.65 1.13 -0.92
C ASN A 59 16.82 -0.40 -0.85
N VAL A 60 17.77 -0.98 -1.58
CA VAL A 60 18.15 -2.40 -1.45
C VAL A 60 18.69 -2.70 -0.07
N ASP A 61 19.61 -1.85 0.45
CA ASP A 61 20.16 -2.05 1.80
C ASP A 61 19.07 -2.03 2.86
N VAL A 62 18.14 -1.06 2.78
CA VAL A 62 17.00 -0.95 3.71
C VAL A 62 16.09 -2.17 3.63
N VAL A 63 15.74 -2.63 2.43
CA VAL A 63 14.87 -3.80 2.23
C VAL A 63 15.54 -5.07 2.73
N LYS A 64 16.82 -5.29 2.42
CA LYS A 64 17.56 -6.47 2.94
C LYS A 64 17.66 -6.46 4.45
N ARG A 65 17.89 -5.28 5.04
CA ARG A 65 17.92 -5.14 6.50
C ARG A 65 16.56 -5.47 7.13
N ALA A 66 15.45 -5.03 6.52
CA ALA A 66 14.12 -5.39 6.99
C ALA A 66 13.84 -6.89 6.85
N GLU A 67 14.27 -7.51 5.75
CA GLU A 67 14.17 -8.96 5.55
C GLU A 67 14.92 -9.74 6.64
N GLU A 68 16.15 -9.32 7.00
CA GLU A 68 16.94 -9.91 8.10
C GLU A 68 16.23 -9.79 9.45
N LEU A 69 15.46 -8.72 9.67
CA LEU A 69 14.66 -8.51 10.87
C LEU A 69 13.33 -9.27 10.85
N GLY A 70 13.01 -9.96 9.76
CA GLY A 70 11.79 -10.76 9.62
C GLY A 70 10.57 -9.95 9.23
N PHE A 71 10.72 -8.84 8.52
CA PHE A 71 9.61 -8.14 7.89
C PHE A 71 9.09 -8.97 6.71
N GLU A 72 7.77 -9.01 6.54
CA GLU A 72 7.10 -9.79 5.51
C GLU A 72 6.86 -9.02 4.22
N ILE A 73 6.79 -7.68 4.25
CA ILE A 73 6.31 -6.89 3.11
C ILE A 73 7.23 -5.69 2.85
N ALA A 74 7.63 -5.50 1.59
CA ALA A 74 8.12 -4.23 1.09
C ALA A 74 7.04 -3.65 0.17
N PHE A 75 6.37 -2.60 0.66
CA PHE A 75 5.34 -1.88 -0.06
C PHE A 75 5.92 -0.56 -0.55
N SER A 76 5.83 -0.29 -1.84
CA SER A 76 6.34 0.96 -2.39
C SER A 76 5.24 1.78 -3.04
N ARG A 77 5.37 3.11 -2.95
CA ARG A 77 4.49 4.01 -3.67
C ARG A 77 5.10 4.47 -4.99
N THR A 78 4.26 4.90 -5.89
CA THR A 78 4.64 5.62 -7.11
C THR A 78 3.76 6.86 -7.22
N GLN A 79 4.33 7.98 -7.63
CA GLN A 79 3.60 9.21 -7.91
C GLN A 79 4.10 9.83 -9.20
N TRP A 80 3.16 10.38 -9.95
CA TRP A 80 3.43 11.17 -11.16
C TRP A 80 3.06 12.61 -10.86
N LEU A 81 4.05 13.41 -10.50
CA LEU A 81 3.87 14.81 -10.10
C LEU A 81 4.85 15.72 -10.87
N PRO A 82 4.44 16.98 -11.13
CA PRO A 82 5.35 17.98 -11.66
C PRO A 82 6.54 18.21 -10.73
N LYS A 83 7.67 18.65 -11.32
CA LYS A 83 8.90 18.99 -10.58
C LYS A 83 8.63 20.03 -9.49
N GLY A 84 9.38 19.93 -8.40
CA GLY A 84 9.32 20.88 -7.27
C GLY A 84 8.22 20.56 -6.26
N GLY A 85 7.68 19.36 -6.29
CA GLY A 85 6.73 18.88 -5.29
C GLY A 85 7.37 18.59 -3.93
N TYR A 86 6.52 18.42 -2.94
CA TYR A 86 6.88 17.98 -1.59
C TYR A 86 7.68 16.67 -1.57
N ASP A 87 7.42 15.80 -2.54
CA ASP A 87 7.99 14.47 -2.63
C ASP A 87 9.39 14.45 -3.27
N GLY A 88 10.02 15.61 -3.44
CA GLY A 88 11.35 15.74 -4.03
C GLY A 88 11.37 15.62 -5.54
N ASP A 89 12.57 15.76 -6.10
CA ASP A 89 12.79 15.82 -7.55
C ASP A 89 13.24 14.48 -8.16
N SER A 90 13.61 13.50 -7.33
CA SER A 90 14.14 12.21 -7.77
C SER A 90 13.33 11.05 -7.20
N SER A 91 12.89 10.17 -8.07
CA SER A 91 12.14 8.97 -7.68
C SER A 91 12.41 7.79 -8.62
N LEU A 92 12.29 6.59 -8.09
CA LEU A 92 12.30 5.36 -8.87
C LEU A 92 10.86 4.92 -9.16
N ASP A 93 10.65 4.31 -10.32
CA ASP A 93 9.40 3.60 -10.59
C ASP A 93 9.28 2.36 -9.72
N SER A 94 8.14 2.20 -9.08
CA SER A 94 7.85 1.13 -8.13
C SER A 94 7.88 -0.26 -8.77
N PHE A 95 7.34 -0.40 -10.00
CA PHE A 95 7.28 -1.67 -10.69
C PHE A 95 8.67 -2.17 -11.06
N ILE A 96 9.50 -1.28 -11.62
CA ILE A 96 10.87 -1.60 -12.05
C ILE A 96 11.78 -1.84 -10.83
N ALA A 97 11.72 -0.96 -9.84
CA ALA A 97 12.59 -1.05 -8.66
C ALA A 97 12.33 -2.32 -7.84
N LEU A 98 11.07 -2.66 -7.56
CA LEU A 98 10.75 -3.90 -6.84
C LEU A 98 11.03 -5.15 -7.68
N GLY A 99 10.92 -5.04 -9.01
CA GLY A 99 11.37 -6.10 -9.91
C GLY A 99 12.85 -6.41 -9.76
N ALA A 100 13.69 -5.38 -9.71
CA ALA A 100 15.12 -5.55 -9.46
C ALA A 100 15.39 -6.06 -8.03
N MET A 101 14.65 -5.59 -7.02
CA MET A 101 14.77 -6.07 -5.63
C MET A 101 14.40 -7.55 -5.48
N ALA A 102 13.53 -8.08 -6.34
CA ALA A 102 13.17 -9.49 -6.35
C ALA A 102 14.38 -10.43 -6.54
N ALA A 103 15.41 -9.96 -7.25
CA ALA A 103 16.63 -10.72 -7.48
C ALA A 103 17.59 -10.74 -6.29
N VAL A 104 17.43 -9.84 -5.32
CA VAL A 104 18.34 -9.65 -4.17
C VAL A 104 17.68 -9.88 -2.81
N THR A 105 16.42 -10.29 -2.80
CA THR A 105 15.62 -10.66 -1.62
C THR A 105 15.11 -12.10 -1.75
N ASN A 106 14.69 -12.72 -0.64
CA ASN A 106 14.34 -14.13 -0.61
C ASN A 106 12.94 -14.44 -0.08
N SER A 107 12.42 -13.66 0.86
CA SER A 107 11.18 -13.98 1.61
C SER A 107 10.11 -12.90 1.55
N MET A 108 10.49 -11.63 1.40
CA MET A 108 9.53 -10.51 1.46
C MET A 108 8.59 -10.48 0.26
N LEU A 109 7.31 -10.23 0.52
CA LEU A 109 6.36 -9.78 -0.48
C LEU A 109 6.77 -8.40 -1.00
N LEU A 110 6.77 -8.22 -2.31
CA LEU A 110 7.19 -7.01 -3.00
C LEU A 110 5.98 -6.37 -3.68
N ILE A 111 5.37 -5.38 -3.03
CA ILE A 111 4.11 -4.79 -3.50
C ILE A 111 4.39 -3.49 -4.24
N SER A 112 4.24 -3.54 -5.56
CA SER A 112 4.42 -2.39 -6.45
C SER A 112 3.14 -1.58 -6.58
N THR A 113 3.20 -0.28 -6.35
CA THR A 113 2.08 0.62 -6.67
C THR A 113 2.04 0.89 -8.18
N ILE A 114 0.90 0.66 -8.78
CA ILE A 114 0.67 0.87 -10.22
C ILE A 114 -0.62 1.66 -10.43
N HIS A 115 -0.51 2.76 -11.18
CA HIS A 115 -1.65 3.49 -11.69
C HIS A 115 -2.20 2.75 -12.92
N VAL A 116 -3.37 2.17 -12.78
CA VAL A 116 -3.87 1.18 -13.75
C VAL A 116 -4.73 1.77 -14.86
N LEU A 117 -5.17 3.03 -14.75
CA LEU A 117 -6.13 3.60 -15.70
C LEU A 117 -5.52 4.57 -16.71
N TYR A 118 -4.45 5.25 -16.38
CA TYR A 118 -3.79 6.19 -17.28
C TYR A 118 -2.34 5.77 -17.52
N GLY A 119 -1.80 6.22 -18.64
CA GLY A 119 -0.51 5.77 -19.13
C GLY A 119 -0.63 4.58 -20.09
N PRO A 120 0.46 4.03 -20.54
CA PRO A 120 0.51 3.08 -21.65
C PRO A 120 0.23 1.60 -21.30
N LEU A 121 -0.23 1.29 -20.09
CA LEU A 121 -0.37 -0.10 -19.65
C LEU A 121 -1.64 -0.76 -20.22
N HIS A 122 -1.48 -1.35 -21.39
CA HIS A 122 -2.47 -2.26 -21.94
C HIS A 122 -2.58 -3.54 -21.08
N PRO A 123 -3.77 -4.17 -20.92
CA PRO A 123 -3.93 -5.40 -20.12
C PRO A 123 -2.93 -6.51 -20.45
N LEU A 124 -2.60 -6.71 -21.72
CA LEU A 124 -1.59 -7.68 -22.14
C LEU A 124 -0.20 -7.36 -21.58
N HIS A 125 0.17 -6.06 -21.53
CA HIS A 125 1.44 -5.66 -20.92
C HIS A 125 1.44 -5.95 -19.43
N LEU A 126 0.44 -5.47 -18.71
CA LEU A 126 0.38 -5.64 -17.26
C LEU A 126 0.31 -7.12 -16.87
N ALA A 127 -0.49 -7.92 -17.57
CA ALA A 127 -0.57 -9.36 -17.33
C ALA A 127 0.76 -10.08 -17.58
N LYS A 128 1.42 -9.77 -18.70
CA LYS A 128 2.70 -10.40 -19.10
C LYS A 128 3.83 -9.98 -18.18
N TYR A 129 3.97 -8.69 -17.91
CA TYR A 129 5.05 -8.16 -17.06
C TYR A 129 4.87 -8.64 -15.62
N GLY A 130 3.65 -8.58 -15.11
CA GLY A 130 3.33 -9.06 -13.77
C GLY A 130 3.61 -10.55 -13.61
N ALA A 131 3.16 -11.39 -14.53
CA ALA A 131 3.44 -12.83 -14.47
C ALA A 131 4.95 -13.15 -14.60
N THR A 132 5.67 -12.38 -15.42
CA THR A 132 7.14 -12.53 -15.53
C THR A 132 7.82 -12.18 -14.21
N LEU A 133 7.43 -11.06 -13.60
CA LEU A 133 7.99 -10.63 -12.34
C LEU A 133 7.59 -11.56 -11.18
N ASP A 134 6.38 -12.09 -11.21
CA ASP A 134 5.94 -13.12 -10.26
C ASP A 134 6.86 -14.35 -10.27
N HIS A 135 7.27 -14.84 -11.45
CA HIS A 135 8.24 -15.93 -11.56
C HIS A 135 9.64 -15.54 -11.06
N ILE A 136 10.14 -14.35 -11.40
CA ILE A 136 11.42 -13.84 -10.88
C ILE A 136 11.38 -13.77 -9.36
N ALA A 137 10.29 -13.28 -8.82
CA ALA A 137 10.06 -13.15 -7.40
C ALA A 137 9.59 -14.44 -6.71
N LYS A 138 9.39 -15.54 -7.44
CA LYS A 138 8.88 -16.82 -6.91
C LYS A 138 7.54 -16.66 -6.16
N GLY A 139 6.60 -15.94 -6.76
CA GLY A 139 5.27 -15.66 -6.19
C GLY A 139 5.22 -14.56 -5.14
N ARG A 140 6.33 -13.87 -4.85
CA ARG A 140 6.39 -12.79 -3.84
C ARG A 140 5.96 -11.42 -4.37
N TRP A 141 5.76 -11.28 -5.67
CA TRP A 141 5.37 -10.00 -6.23
C TRP A 141 3.86 -9.77 -6.15
N GLY A 142 3.46 -8.51 -5.93
CA GLY A 142 2.07 -8.10 -5.90
C GLY A 142 1.86 -6.68 -6.39
N ILE A 143 0.60 -6.31 -6.59
CA ILE A 143 0.18 -5.01 -7.12
C ILE A 143 -0.65 -4.28 -6.08
N ASN A 144 -0.25 -3.05 -5.73
CA ASN A 144 -1.15 -2.07 -5.15
C ASN A 144 -1.83 -1.30 -6.28
N ILE A 145 -3.13 -1.51 -6.41
CA ILE A 145 -3.96 -0.99 -7.48
C ILE A 145 -4.36 0.44 -7.13
N VAL A 146 -3.94 1.40 -7.97
CA VAL A 146 -4.29 2.81 -7.82
C VAL A 146 -5.02 3.30 -9.06
N THR A 147 -6.18 3.92 -8.84
CA THR A 147 -7.01 4.48 -9.92
C THR A 147 -6.71 5.96 -10.19
N GLY A 148 -5.84 6.58 -9.39
CA GLY A 148 -5.54 8.01 -9.43
C GLY A 148 -6.57 8.85 -8.68
N HIS A 149 -6.12 9.87 -7.97
CA HIS A 149 -7.03 10.77 -7.23
C HIS A 149 -6.73 12.25 -7.45
N ARG A 150 -5.65 12.57 -8.15
CA ARG A 150 -5.25 13.94 -8.47
C ARG A 150 -5.47 14.22 -9.96
N ALA A 151 -6.04 15.36 -10.31
CA ALA A 151 -6.17 15.75 -11.70
C ALA A 151 -4.81 15.85 -12.39
N VAL A 152 -3.81 16.43 -11.72
CA VAL A 152 -2.46 16.63 -12.25
C VAL A 152 -1.80 15.32 -12.72
N GLU A 153 -2.05 14.20 -12.05
CA GLU A 153 -1.52 12.91 -12.47
C GLU A 153 -2.13 12.45 -13.81
N HIS A 154 -3.45 12.65 -14.01
CA HIS A 154 -4.12 12.35 -15.28
C HIS A 154 -3.63 13.28 -16.40
N GLU A 155 -3.51 14.57 -16.11
CA GLU A 155 -3.08 15.61 -17.07
C GLU A 155 -1.67 15.37 -17.61
N MET A 156 -0.74 14.86 -16.76
CA MET A 156 0.61 14.48 -17.20
C MET A 156 0.61 13.41 -18.29
N PHE A 157 -0.40 12.55 -18.33
CA PHE A 157 -0.60 11.53 -19.38
C PHE A 157 -1.52 12.00 -20.51
N GLY A 158 -1.90 13.29 -20.53
CA GLY A 158 -2.80 13.84 -21.53
C GLY A 158 -4.28 13.46 -21.36
N TRP A 159 -4.67 13.03 -20.17
CA TRP A 159 -6.04 12.64 -19.87
C TRP A 159 -6.72 13.72 -19.03
N GLN A 160 -8.05 13.84 -19.19
CA GLN A 160 -8.87 14.57 -18.21
C GLN A 160 -9.14 13.64 -17.02
N ARG A 161 -9.30 14.23 -15.82
CA ARG A 161 -9.68 13.45 -14.64
C ARG A 161 -11.01 12.75 -14.87
N ILE A 162 -11.00 11.44 -14.68
CA ILE A 162 -12.18 10.60 -14.76
C ILE A 162 -12.94 10.72 -13.42
N ASP A 163 -14.27 10.67 -13.47
CA ASP A 163 -15.11 10.61 -12.28
C ASP A 163 -14.67 9.51 -11.30
N HIS A 164 -14.77 9.80 -9.99
CA HIS A 164 -14.27 8.93 -8.93
C HIS A 164 -14.81 7.50 -9.00
N ASP A 165 -16.12 7.32 -9.07
CA ASP A 165 -16.71 5.97 -9.03
C ASP A 165 -16.48 5.25 -10.36
N LYS A 166 -16.55 5.97 -11.49
CA LYS A 166 -16.24 5.43 -12.82
C LYS A 166 -14.81 4.87 -12.90
N ARG A 167 -13.84 5.45 -12.19
CA ARG A 167 -12.48 4.88 -12.14
C ARG A 167 -12.46 3.48 -11.55
N TYR A 168 -13.26 3.21 -10.53
CA TYR A 168 -13.35 1.86 -9.94
C TYR A 168 -14.08 0.88 -10.87
N ASP A 169 -15.09 1.32 -11.61
CA ASP A 169 -15.75 0.50 -12.63
C ASP A 169 -14.75 0.12 -13.75
N MET A 170 -13.98 1.10 -14.22
CA MET A 170 -12.93 0.88 -15.23
C MET A 170 -11.83 -0.07 -14.73
N ALA A 171 -11.40 0.09 -13.48
CA ALA A 171 -10.44 -0.81 -12.86
C ALA A 171 -11.02 -2.22 -12.69
N GLY A 172 -12.30 -2.36 -12.34
CA GLY A 172 -13.01 -3.63 -12.29
C GLY A 172 -12.97 -4.37 -13.63
N GLU A 173 -13.34 -3.70 -14.71
CA GLU A 173 -13.24 -4.27 -16.07
C GLU A 173 -11.82 -4.72 -16.41
N LEU A 174 -10.81 -3.90 -16.06
CA LEU A 174 -9.41 -4.26 -16.28
C LEU A 174 -9.04 -5.54 -15.53
N PHE A 175 -9.41 -5.66 -14.24
CA PHE A 175 -9.06 -6.83 -13.42
C PHE A 175 -9.82 -8.09 -13.83
N ASP A 176 -11.05 -7.98 -14.30
CA ASP A 176 -11.77 -9.11 -14.91
C ASP A 176 -11.00 -9.67 -16.11
N VAL A 177 -10.46 -8.80 -16.95
CA VAL A 177 -9.63 -9.21 -18.11
C VAL A 177 -8.27 -9.72 -17.70
N LEU A 178 -7.61 -9.13 -16.70
CA LEU A 178 -6.35 -9.64 -16.16
C LEU A 178 -6.52 -11.05 -15.58
N HIS A 179 -7.61 -11.31 -14.87
CA HIS A 179 -7.92 -12.65 -14.36
C HIS A 179 -8.07 -13.67 -15.49
N ARG A 180 -8.72 -13.31 -16.57
CA ARG A 180 -8.79 -14.16 -17.77
C ARG A 180 -7.40 -14.39 -18.36
N LEU A 181 -6.59 -13.37 -18.54
CA LEU A 181 -5.24 -13.48 -19.08
C LEU A 181 -4.34 -14.36 -18.20
N TRP A 182 -4.49 -14.31 -16.88
CA TRP A 182 -3.73 -15.16 -15.96
C TRP A 182 -4.25 -16.60 -15.88
N GLY A 183 -5.57 -16.80 -16.00
CA GLY A 183 -6.20 -18.11 -15.79
C GLY A 183 -6.47 -18.93 -17.05
N GLU A 184 -6.92 -18.29 -18.15
CA GLU A 184 -7.31 -19.00 -19.38
C GLU A 184 -6.10 -19.55 -20.15
N THR A 185 -6.25 -20.74 -20.71
CA THR A 185 -5.23 -21.42 -21.52
C THR A 185 -5.41 -21.17 -23.01
N GLU A 186 -6.62 -20.78 -23.43
CA GLU A 186 -6.96 -20.52 -24.81
C GLU A 186 -6.92 -19.02 -25.15
N ASN A 187 -6.71 -18.72 -26.41
CA ASN A 187 -6.80 -17.36 -26.91
C ASN A 187 -8.23 -16.85 -26.79
N PHE A 188 -8.37 -15.57 -26.47
CA PHE A 188 -9.68 -14.91 -26.48
C PHE A 188 -9.62 -13.49 -27.06
N SER A 189 -10.78 -12.99 -27.41
CA SER A 189 -10.96 -11.61 -27.82
C SER A 189 -11.85 -10.88 -26.81
N TYR A 190 -11.55 -9.61 -26.59
CA TYR A 190 -12.31 -8.75 -25.69
C TYR A 190 -12.23 -7.30 -26.19
N GLU A 191 -13.34 -6.61 -26.17
CA GLU A 191 -13.42 -5.18 -26.46
C GLU A 191 -13.82 -4.46 -25.16
N GLY A 192 -13.01 -3.47 -24.77
CA GLY A 192 -13.26 -2.70 -23.56
C GLY A 192 -14.59 -1.94 -23.69
N LYS A 193 -15.43 -2.04 -22.65
CA LYS A 193 -16.70 -1.33 -22.56
C LYS A 193 -16.56 0.02 -21.90
N LEU A 194 -15.66 0.10 -20.93
CA LEU A 194 -15.37 1.29 -20.14
C LEU A 194 -13.98 1.83 -20.45
N ASN A 195 -13.07 0.95 -20.84
CA ASN A 195 -11.68 1.26 -21.17
C ASN A 195 -11.46 1.31 -22.68
N PRO A 196 -10.50 2.13 -23.17
CA PRO A 196 -10.28 2.34 -24.61
C PRO A 196 -9.38 1.28 -25.28
N TRP A 197 -9.23 0.10 -24.70
CA TRP A 197 -8.37 -0.97 -25.24
C TRP A 197 -9.20 -2.18 -25.70
N ALA A 198 -8.62 -2.97 -26.60
CA ALA A 198 -9.18 -4.23 -27.07
C ALA A 198 -8.11 -5.32 -27.16
N ILE A 199 -8.52 -6.56 -27.06
CA ILE A 199 -7.70 -7.75 -27.28
C ILE A 199 -8.31 -8.53 -28.42
N SER A 200 -7.50 -8.90 -29.42
CA SER A 200 -7.90 -9.75 -30.52
C SER A 200 -7.07 -11.02 -30.53
N ASN A 201 -7.73 -12.17 -30.31
CA ASN A 201 -7.08 -13.48 -30.28
C ASN A 201 -5.84 -13.50 -29.36
N GLY A 202 -5.95 -12.84 -28.18
CA GLY A 202 -4.83 -12.60 -27.27
C GLY A 202 -4.70 -13.67 -26.20
N TRP A 203 -3.47 -13.80 -25.69
CA TRP A 203 -3.09 -14.74 -24.65
C TRP A 203 -1.74 -14.32 -24.02
N ILE A 204 -1.44 -14.79 -22.84
CA ILE A 204 -0.13 -14.55 -22.20
C ILE A 204 0.46 -15.81 -21.58
N THR A 205 1.78 -15.85 -21.54
CA THR A 205 2.60 -16.84 -20.83
C THR A 205 3.87 -16.14 -20.28
N PRO A 206 4.44 -16.55 -19.14
CA PRO A 206 3.97 -17.60 -18.24
C PRO A 206 2.66 -17.22 -17.53
N LYS A 207 2.03 -18.19 -16.87
CA LYS A 207 0.96 -17.91 -15.91
C LYS A 207 1.59 -17.64 -14.53
N PRO A 208 0.98 -16.80 -13.66
CA PRO A 208 1.52 -16.58 -12.31
C PRO A 208 1.62 -17.86 -11.48
N SER A 209 2.57 -17.91 -10.55
CA SER A 209 2.93 -19.11 -9.77
C SER A 209 1.79 -19.61 -8.89
N PHE A 210 0.97 -18.70 -8.33
CA PHE A 210 -0.14 -19.00 -7.42
C PHE A 210 -1.48 -18.47 -7.99
N GLY A 211 -1.77 -18.83 -9.25
CA GLY A 211 -2.96 -18.43 -9.98
C GLY A 211 -2.93 -16.98 -10.44
N ARG A 212 -2.69 -16.05 -9.55
CA ARG A 212 -2.49 -14.61 -9.83
C ARG A 212 -1.53 -13.99 -8.82
N PRO A 213 -0.96 -12.82 -9.10
CA PRO A 213 -0.20 -12.05 -8.11
C PRO A 213 -1.07 -11.64 -6.90
N THR A 214 -0.41 -11.32 -5.79
CA THR A 214 -1.06 -10.69 -4.64
C THR A 214 -1.62 -9.32 -5.03
N LEU A 215 -2.89 -9.07 -4.72
CA LEU A 215 -3.57 -7.82 -5.05
C LEU A 215 -3.85 -7.01 -3.78
N VAL A 216 -3.45 -5.74 -3.82
CA VAL A 216 -3.67 -4.77 -2.75
C VAL A 216 -4.45 -3.59 -3.31
N THR A 217 -5.33 -3.00 -2.53
CA THR A 217 -5.99 -1.73 -2.87
C THR A 217 -5.96 -0.79 -1.66
N ALA A 218 -5.48 0.43 -1.90
CA ALA A 218 -5.59 1.51 -0.92
C ALA A 218 -6.92 2.24 -1.11
N THR A 219 -7.78 2.25 -0.09
CA THR A 219 -9.12 2.83 -0.22
C THR A 219 -9.71 3.34 1.09
N GLY A 220 -10.66 4.27 0.97
CA GLY A 220 -11.47 4.80 2.06
C GLY A 220 -12.88 5.20 1.59
N SER A 221 -13.19 5.07 0.27
CA SER A 221 -14.51 5.38 -0.29
C SER A 221 -15.39 4.12 -0.40
N PRO A 222 -16.73 4.26 -0.42
CA PRO A 222 -17.62 3.11 -0.63
C PRO A 222 -17.33 2.33 -1.91
N ALA A 223 -17.12 3.01 -3.04
CA ALA A 223 -16.78 2.37 -4.31
C ALA A 223 -15.43 1.63 -4.24
N GLY A 224 -14.43 2.26 -3.61
CA GLY A 224 -13.13 1.63 -3.42
C GLY A 224 -13.17 0.43 -2.45
N ILE A 225 -13.98 0.49 -1.40
CA ILE A 225 -14.18 -0.63 -0.47
C ILE A 225 -14.85 -1.80 -1.21
N ASP A 226 -15.85 -1.52 -2.05
CA ASP A 226 -16.49 -2.56 -2.85
C ASP A 226 -15.53 -3.20 -3.84
N PHE A 227 -14.74 -2.39 -4.56
CA PHE A 227 -13.69 -2.87 -5.46
C PHE A 227 -12.66 -3.72 -4.73
N ALA A 228 -12.13 -3.24 -3.58
CA ALA A 228 -11.17 -3.98 -2.77
C ALA A 228 -11.74 -5.32 -2.28
N ALA A 229 -12.99 -5.33 -1.83
CA ALA A 229 -13.68 -6.54 -1.38
C ALA A 229 -13.84 -7.60 -2.48
N ARG A 230 -14.01 -7.16 -3.75
CA ARG A 230 -14.12 -8.04 -4.91
C ARG A 230 -12.78 -8.59 -5.39
N HIS A 231 -11.73 -7.79 -5.38
CA HIS A 231 -10.50 -8.09 -6.12
C HIS A 231 -9.27 -8.28 -5.24
N SER A 232 -9.20 -7.62 -4.07
CA SER A 232 -7.97 -7.57 -3.28
C SER A 232 -7.82 -8.72 -2.28
N ASP A 233 -6.58 -9.01 -1.93
CA ASP A 233 -6.17 -9.91 -0.85
C ASP A 233 -5.85 -9.10 0.41
N LEU A 234 -5.20 -7.96 0.21
CA LEU A 234 -4.84 -7.01 1.25
C LEU A 234 -5.52 -5.66 0.98
N VAL A 235 -6.05 -5.02 2.01
CA VAL A 235 -6.64 -3.69 1.91
C VAL A 235 -5.82 -2.72 2.75
N PHE A 236 -5.24 -1.73 2.09
CA PHE A 236 -4.47 -0.68 2.74
C PHE A 236 -5.44 0.42 3.19
N VAL A 237 -5.62 0.52 4.50
CA VAL A 237 -6.62 1.42 5.09
C VAL A 237 -6.00 2.70 5.63
N THR A 238 -6.80 3.74 5.67
CA THR A 238 -6.51 4.98 6.40
C THR A 238 -7.50 5.12 7.54
N SER A 239 -7.07 5.76 8.62
CA SER A 239 -7.95 6.03 9.75
C SER A 239 -8.99 7.10 9.41
N PRO A 240 -10.30 6.82 9.53
CA PRO A 240 -11.32 7.88 9.44
C PRO A 240 -11.18 8.96 10.51
N GLY A 241 -10.60 8.64 11.67
CA GLY A 241 -10.33 9.58 12.77
C GLY A 241 -9.06 10.43 12.60
N GLY A 242 -8.36 10.31 11.45
CA GLY A 242 -7.13 11.05 11.19
C GLY A 242 -5.87 10.36 11.71
N ALA A 243 -4.78 11.14 11.88
CA ALA A 243 -3.45 10.58 12.13
C ALA A 243 -3.14 10.29 13.62
N HIS A 244 -3.83 10.93 14.56
CA HIS A 244 -3.57 10.69 15.98
C HIS A 244 -4.05 9.29 16.39
N ILE A 245 -3.18 8.55 17.11
CA ILE A 245 -3.44 7.15 17.46
C ILE A 245 -4.76 6.96 18.24
N ASP A 246 -5.08 7.81 19.21
CA ASP A 246 -6.31 7.67 19.99
C ASP A 246 -7.55 7.76 19.08
N SER A 247 -7.60 8.79 18.22
CA SER A 247 -8.72 8.97 17.27
C SER A 247 -8.78 7.88 16.21
N ALA A 248 -7.63 7.32 15.84
CA ALA A 248 -7.57 6.18 14.96
C ALA A 248 -8.19 4.93 15.63
N LEU A 249 -7.84 4.65 16.88
CA LEU A 249 -8.37 3.51 17.62
C LEU A 249 -9.87 3.60 17.90
N GLU A 250 -10.44 4.80 17.97
CA GLU A 250 -11.89 5.00 18.08
C GLU A 250 -12.65 4.62 16.80
N THR A 251 -12.05 4.84 15.62
CA THR A 251 -12.76 4.73 14.33
C THR A 251 -12.40 3.48 13.52
N LEU A 252 -11.21 2.93 13.71
CA LEU A 252 -10.72 1.77 12.95
C LEU A 252 -11.55 0.50 13.14
N PRO A 253 -12.04 0.13 14.34
CA PRO A 253 -12.77 -1.14 14.51
C PRO A 253 -13.99 -1.26 13.58
N GLU A 254 -14.82 -0.22 13.52
CA GLU A 254 -15.99 -0.20 12.64
C GLU A 254 -15.59 -0.15 11.16
N HIS A 255 -14.59 0.65 10.81
CA HIS A 255 -14.11 0.77 9.44
C HIS A 255 -13.55 -0.56 8.91
N VAL A 256 -12.71 -1.23 9.69
CA VAL A 256 -12.15 -2.55 9.37
C VAL A 256 -13.24 -3.62 9.26
N ALA A 257 -14.20 -3.61 10.20
CA ALA A 257 -15.33 -4.54 10.16
C ALA A 257 -16.17 -4.36 8.89
N THR A 258 -16.40 -3.11 8.46
CA THR A 258 -17.12 -2.79 7.22
C THR A 258 -16.42 -3.41 6.01
N ILE A 259 -15.09 -3.25 5.89
CA ILE A 259 -14.29 -3.80 4.79
C ILE A 259 -14.35 -5.34 4.80
N LYS A 260 -14.06 -5.97 5.94
CA LYS A 260 -14.03 -7.43 6.05
C LYS A 260 -15.43 -8.05 5.83
N ASN A 261 -16.48 -7.41 6.29
CA ASN A 261 -17.86 -7.87 6.04
C ASN A 261 -18.26 -7.69 4.57
N ARG A 262 -17.81 -6.63 3.91
CA ARG A 262 -18.06 -6.47 2.46
C ARG A 262 -17.38 -7.58 1.65
N ALA A 263 -16.15 -7.96 2.00
CA ALA A 263 -15.46 -9.09 1.35
C ALA A 263 -16.21 -10.42 1.54
N LYS A 264 -16.78 -10.68 2.71
CA LYS A 264 -17.59 -11.90 2.96
C LYS A 264 -18.80 -12.01 2.04
N ILE A 265 -19.41 -10.89 1.62
CA ILE A 265 -20.55 -10.91 0.67
C ILE A 265 -20.12 -11.51 -0.68
N TYR A 266 -18.86 -11.31 -1.07
CA TYR A 266 -18.27 -11.90 -2.28
C TYR A 266 -17.64 -13.29 -2.04
N GLY A 267 -17.86 -13.90 -0.85
CA GLY A 267 -17.24 -15.18 -0.48
C GLY A 267 -15.71 -15.10 -0.29
N ARG A 268 -15.17 -13.90 -0.05
CA ARG A 268 -13.74 -13.66 0.07
C ARG A 268 -13.34 -13.28 1.49
N GLN A 269 -12.07 -13.45 1.77
CA GLN A 269 -11.40 -12.88 2.94
C GLN A 269 -10.37 -11.83 2.49
N VAL A 270 -10.19 -10.80 3.29
CA VAL A 270 -9.16 -9.79 3.12
C VAL A 270 -8.45 -9.55 4.45
N LYS A 271 -7.18 -9.21 4.37
CA LYS A 271 -6.41 -8.69 5.50
C LYS A 271 -6.24 -7.18 5.37
N THR A 272 -6.25 -6.46 6.49
CA THR A 272 -6.14 -5.01 6.52
C THR A 272 -4.77 -4.56 6.97
N LEU A 273 -4.19 -3.63 6.22
CA LEU A 273 -2.89 -3.02 6.49
C LEU A 273 -3.07 -1.52 6.75
N ILE A 274 -2.28 -0.96 7.67
CA ILE A 274 -2.24 0.49 7.89
C ILE A 274 -0.80 0.99 7.87
N ASN A 275 -0.59 2.27 7.53
CA ASN A 275 0.74 2.88 7.49
C ASN A 275 0.98 3.79 8.70
N PRO A 276 1.61 3.30 9.77
CA PRO A 276 2.12 4.16 10.82
C PRO A 276 3.46 4.80 10.44
N ILE A 277 3.68 6.06 10.86
CA ILE A 277 5.02 6.52 11.12
C ILE A 277 5.35 6.20 12.57
N ILE A 278 6.47 5.51 12.79
CA ILE A 278 6.95 5.17 14.13
C ILE A 278 8.10 6.10 14.51
N VAL A 279 7.92 6.86 15.57
CA VAL A 279 8.93 7.72 16.17
C VAL A 279 9.19 7.25 17.60
N SER A 280 10.26 6.48 17.79
CA SER A 280 10.59 5.91 19.10
C SER A 280 11.99 6.30 19.56
N ARG A 281 12.13 6.59 20.84
CA ARG A 281 13.40 6.82 21.54
C ARG A 281 13.33 6.13 22.91
N ASP A 282 14.43 6.10 23.64
CA ASP A 282 14.51 5.37 24.91
C ASP A 282 13.47 5.83 25.95
N THR A 283 13.02 7.07 25.86
CA THR A 283 11.95 7.61 26.71
C THR A 283 10.87 8.30 25.86
N GLU A 284 9.65 8.37 26.38
CA GLU A 284 8.55 9.12 25.78
C GLU A 284 8.93 10.59 25.52
N LYS A 285 9.59 11.22 26.49
CA LYS A 285 10.02 12.61 26.39
C LYS A 285 10.95 12.84 25.20
N GLU A 286 11.90 11.94 24.97
CA GLU A 286 12.83 12.02 23.84
C GLU A 286 12.11 11.75 22.52
N ALA A 287 11.19 10.80 22.49
CA ALA A 287 10.40 10.50 21.28
C ALA A 287 9.52 11.70 20.89
N ILE A 288 8.84 12.34 21.83
CA ILE A 288 8.05 13.55 21.62
C ILE A 288 8.94 14.69 21.12
N ALA A 289 10.08 14.93 21.79
CA ALA A 289 11.00 15.99 21.37
C ALA A 289 11.54 15.80 19.95
N TYR A 290 11.78 14.53 19.54
CA TYR A 290 12.20 14.22 18.19
C TYR A 290 11.07 14.44 17.17
N ALA A 291 9.83 14.02 17.49
CA ALA A 291 8.67 14.28 16.66
C ALA A 291 8.41 15.78 16.47
N ASP A 292 8.54 16.56 17.52
CA ASP A 292 8.40 18.03 17.49
C ASP A 292 9.51 18.68 16.64
N ALA A 293 10.73 18.16 16.70
CA ALA A 293 11.84 18.64 15.87
C ALA A 293 11.61 18.34 14.37
N ILE A 294 11.07 17.16 14.04
CA ILE A 294 10.68 16.80 12.68
C ILE A 294 9.59 17.77 12.19
N GLU A 295 8.57 18.03 12.99
CA GLU A 295 7.48 18.94 12.64
C GLU A 295 7.97 20.37 12.42
N ALA A 296 8.78 20.88 13.33
CA ALA A 296 9.34 22.22 13.27
C ALA A 296 10.23 22.45 12.04
N GLY A 297 10.87 21.38 11.54
CA GLY A 297 11.72 21.44 10.36
C GLY A 297 11.00 21.46 9.02
N LYS A 298 9.66 21.42 8.98
CA LYS A 298 8.89 21.40 7.71
C LYS A 298 9.08 22.67 6.89
N PRO A 299 9.55 22.57 5.63
CA PRO A 299 9.73 23.73 4.79
C PRO A 299 8.39 24.29 4.31
N GLN A 300 8.18 25.60 4.43
CA GLN A 300 6.93 26.25 3.97
C GLN A 300 6.71 26.08 2.45
N ALA A 301 7.77 26.07 1.67
CA ALA A 301 7.69 25.86 0.22
C ALA A 301 7.18 24.45 -0.11
N GLY A 302 7.67 23.41 0.55
CA GLY A 302 7.19 22.03 0.39
C GLY A 302 5.74 21.85 0.79
N THR A 303 5.31 22.48 1.88
CA THR A 303 3.92 22.48 2.32
C THR A 303 2.99 23.13 1.29
N ARG A 304 3.40 24.25 0.68
CA ARG A 304 2.63 24.91 -0.40
C ARG A 304 2.55 24.07 -1.66
N ALA A 305 3.67 23.44 -2.07
CA ALA A 305 3.70 22.57 -3.24
C ALA A 305 2.81 21.33 -3.03
N PHE A 306 2.85 20.72 -1.84
CA PHE A 306 1.95 19.63 -1.50
C PHE A 306 0.47 20.05 -1.57
N ALA A 307 0.12 21.19 -1.02
CA ALA A 307 -1.24 21.73 -1.10
C ALA A 307 -1.66 21.99 -2.56
N ALA A 308 -0.78 22.56 -3.37
CA ALA A 308 -1.05 22.83 -4.79
C ALA A 308 -1.29 21.52 -5.59
N ASN A 309 -0.52 20.48 -5.33
CA ASN A 309 -0.67 19.19 -6.02
C ASN A 309 -1.89 18.37 -5.53
N ASN A 310 -2.50 18.75 -4.41
CA ASN A 310 -3.64 18.03 -3.82
C ASN A 310 -4.91 18.88 -3.71
N TYR A 311 -4.93 20.10 -4.22
CA TYR A 311 -6.06 21.02 -4.05
C TYR A 311 -7.40 20.47 -4.59
N ASP A 312 -7.35 19.63 -5.61
CA ASP A 312 -8.51 18.99 -6.24
C ASP A 312 -8.53 17.45 -6.04
N SER A 313 -7.76 16.94 -5.07
CA SER A 313 -7.79 15.52 -4.73
C SER A 313 -9.18 15.09 -4.26
N ASP A 314 -9.71 14.05 -4.87
CA ASP A 314 -10.97 13.43 -4.46
C ASP A 314 -10.77 12.19 -3.55
N ALA A 315 -9.57 12.00 -3.02
CA ALA A 315 -9.28 10.91 -2.10
C ALA A 315 -10.08 11.01 -0.80
N HIS A 316 -10.92 10.03 -0.53
CA HIS A 316 -11.68 9.96 0.72
C HIS A 316 -10.80 9.64 1.93
N ALA A 317 -9.64 9.04 1.71
CA ALA A 317 -8.68 8.64 2.74
C ALA A 317 -8.24 9.78 3.69
N TRP A 318 -8.30 11.02 3.23
CA TRP A 318 -7.81 12.18 3.98
C TRP A 318 -8.92 13.02 4.64
N LYS A 319 -10.19 12.66 4.44
CA LYS A 319 -11.35 13.46 4.92
C LYS A 319 -11.43 13.60 6.44
N GLY A 320 -10.86 12.67 7.22
CA GLY A 320 -10.80 12.75 8.69
C GLY A 320 -9.71 13.67 9.23
N ARG A 321 -8.73 14.04 8.39
CA ARG A 321 -7.67 14.97 8.81
C ARG A 321 -8.21 16.39 8.89
N GLY A 322 -7.96 17.05 10.02
CA GLY A 322 -8.48 18.39 10.27
C GLY A 322 -9.92 18.44 10.79
N ASP A 323 -10.59 17.32 10.99
CA ASP A 323 -11.89 17.29 11.64
C ASP A 323 -11.72 17.66 13.13
N PRO A 324 -12.36 18.75 13.60
CA PRO A 324 -12.18 19.22 14.99
C PRO A 324 -12.75 18.27 16.05
N ARG A 325 -13.56 17.28 15.64
CA ARG A 325 -14.10 16.26 16.55
C ARG A 325 -13.04 15.25 16.96
N HIS A 326 -11.92 15.17 16.23
CA HIS A 326 -10.85 14.24 16.45
C HIS A 326 -9.57 14.94 16.90
N LYS A 327 -8.83 14.29 17.81
CA LYS A 327 -7.50 14.76 18.19
C LYS A 327 -6.58 14.71 16.97
N GLN A 328 -5.90 15.82 16.70
CA GLN A 328 -5.07 15.96 15.50
C GLN A 328 -3.67 15.46 15.74
N GLY A 329 -3.10 14.78 14.73
CA GLY A 329 -1.69 14.41 14.70
C GLY A 329 -0.81 15.59 14.24
N ARG A 330 0.52 15.37 14.31
CA ARG A 330 1.54 16.33 13.85
C ARG A 330 1.72 16.34 12.33
N ASN A 331 1.09 15.40 11.62
CA ASN A 331 1.30 15.19 10.17
C ASN A 331 2.75 14.84 9.81
N LEU A 332 3.31 13.83 10.46
CA LEU A 332 4.69 13.38 10.26
C LEU A 332 4.89 12.47 9.03
N GLY A 333 3.89 12.34 8.17
CA GLY A 333 3.99 11.60 6.90
C GLY A 333 3.34 10.20 6.89
N GLY A 334 2.97 9.65 8.03
CA GLY A 334 2.20 8.40 8.12
C GLY A 334 0.69 8.62 8.06
N ASN A 335 -0.07 7.54 7.86
CA ASN A 335 -1.53 7.58 8.00
C ASN A 335 -1.94 7.72 9.47
N ILE A 336 -1.16 7.10 10.36
CA ILE A 336 -1.25 7.29 11.81
C ILE A 336 0.15 7.52 12.38
N GLU A 337 0.21 8.10 13.57
CA GLU A 337 1.44 8.43 14.28
C GLU A 337 1.55 7.60 15.55
N ILE A 338 2.61 6.81 15.64
CA ILE A 338 2.98 6.02 16.81
C ILE A 338 4.24 6.64 17.41
N ILE A 339 4.11 7.31 18.55
CA ILE A 339 5.21 8.06 19.19
C ILE A 339 5.33 7.60 20.63
N GLY A 340 6.55 7.25 21.07
CA GLY A 340 6.80 6.88 22.47
C GLY A 340 8.05 6.07 22.69
N SER A 341 8.19 5.58 23.95
CA SER A 341 9.20 4.57 24.28
C SER A 341 8.94 3.24 23.55
N PRO A 342 9.90 2.31 23.49
CA PRO A 342 9.67 1.00 22.88
C PRO A 342 8.45 0.28 23.44
N GLU A 343 8.21 0.33 24.74
CA GLU A 343 7.06 -0.30 25.40
C GLU A 343 5.75 0.35 24.94
N GLN A 344 5.68 1.69 24.90
CA GLN A 344 4.49 2.41 24.44
C GLN A 344 4.20 2.18 22.95
N VAL A 345 5.23 2.03 22.12
CA VAL A 345 5.06 1.67 20.71
C VAL A 345 4.42 0.29 20.60
N VAL A 346 4.89 -0.70 21.37
CA VAL A 346 4.31 -2.05 21.36
C VAL A 346 2.87 -2.05 21.87
N GLU A 347 2.55 -1.30 22.94
CA GLU A 347 1.17 -1.14 23.44
C GLU A 347 0.24 -0.60 22.35
N GLN A 348 0.69 0.42 21.59
CA GLN A 348 -0.08 0.99 20.47
C GLN A 348 -0.24 -0.01 19.31
N LEU A 349 0.78 -0.81 18.98
CA LEU A 349 0.69 -1.86 17.97
C LEU A 349 -0.26 -2.99 18.40
N VAL A 350 -0.27 -3.37 19.68
CA VAL A 350 -1.24 -4.32 20.25
C VAL A 350 -2.66 -3.76 20.13
N ALA A 351 -2.86 -2.48 20.42
CA ALA A 351 -4.16 -1.83 20.31
C ALA A 351 -4.66 -1.81 18.84
N LEU A 352 -3.79 -1.53 17.87
CA LEU A 352 -4.12 -1.61 16.44
C LEU A 352 -4.50 -3.02 16.01
N ASN A 353 -3.76 -4.03 16.46
CA ASN A 353 -4.08 -5.42 16.15
C ASN A 353 -5.44 -5.81 16.73
N LYS A 354 -5.75 -5.41 17.97
CA LYS A 354 -7.08 -5.60 18.60
C LYS A 354 -8.19 -4.85 17.87
N ALA A 355 -7.89 -3.70 17.26
CA ALA A 355 -8.83 -2.96 16.40
C ALA A 355 -9.10 -3.64 15.04
N GLY A 356 -8.46 -4.79 14.79
CA GLY A 356 -8.66 -5.62 13.60
C GLY A 356 -7.65 -5.39 12.48
N ILE A 357 -6.60 -4.61 12.70
CA ILE A 357 -5.49 -4.43 11.77
C ILE A 357 -4.63 -5.69 11.76
N ASP A 358 -4.43 -6.26 10.58
CA ASP A 358 -3.68 -7.50 10.37
C ASP A 358 -2.19 -7.26 10.05
N GLY A 359 -1.83 -6.02 9.73
CA GLY A 359 -0.43 -5.67 9.47
C GLY A 359 -0.17 -4.16 9.38
N VAL A 360 1.08 -3.78 9.61
CA VAL A 360 1.54 -2.40 9.55
C VAL A 360 2.61 -2.23 8.48
N GLN A 361 2.45 -1.20 7.64
CA GLN A 361 3.44 -0.79 6.65
C GLN A 361 4.18 0.41 7.23
N ILE A 362 5.26 0.15 7.91
CA ILE A 362 5.93 1.15 8.74
C ILE A 362 6.66 2.16 7.85
N ASN A 363 6.44 3.43 8.15
CA ASN A 363 7.26 4.53 7.69
C ASN A 363 8.17 4.97 8.84
N PHE A 364 9.44 5.23 8.54
CA PHE A 364 10.40 5.80 9.47
C PHE A 364 10.80 7.19 9.00
N TYR A 365 11.19 8.07 9.90
CA TYR A 365 11.75 9.36 9.51
C TYR A 365 13.15 9.18 8.89
N ASP A 366 14.02 8.41 9.55
CA ASP A 366 15.28 7.91 9.00
C ASP A 366 15.24 6.39 8.92
N PHE A 367 15.15 5.84 7.69
CA PHE A 367 14.90 4.41 7.52
C PHE A 367 16.04 3.54 8.06
N ARG A 368 17.30 3.93 7.95
CA ARG A 368 18.41 3.10 8.44
C ARG A 368 18.46 3.07 9.97
N ASP A 369 18.54 4.24 10.58
CA ASP A 369 18.73 4.37 12.01
C ASP A 369 17.49 3.91 12.80
N ASP A 370 16.31 4.32 12.34
CA ASP A 370 15.05 3.97 13.02
C ASP A 370 14.67 2.50 12.81
N LEU A 371 15.01 1.87 11.66
CA LEU A 371 14.82 0.44 11.43
C LEU A 371 15.72 -0.41 12.32
N ASP A 372 17.00 -0.02 12.45
CA ASP A 372 17.93 -0.70 13.34
C ASP A 372 17.52 -0.55 14.82
N TYR A 373 17.06 0.63 15.19
CA TYR A 373 16.51 0.86 16.53
C TYR A 373 15.26 0.00 16.78
N PHE A 374 14.34 -0.06 15.80
CA PHE A 374 13.15 -0.90 15.86
C PHE A 374 13.51 -2.38 16.05
N GLY A 375 14.44 -2.88 15.26
CA GLY A 375 14.91 -4.26 15.35
C GLY A 375 15.55 -4.59 16.71
N LYS A 376 16.29 -3.66 17.28
CA LYS A 376 17.00 -3.85 18.54
C LYS A 376 16.11 -3.68 19.78
N ARG A 377 15.18 -2.73 19.78
CA ARG A 377 14.47 -2.29 20.97
C ARG A 377 12.97 -2.66 20.98
N ILE A 378 12.32 -2.68 19.82
CA ILE A 378 10.87 -2.87 19.71
C ILE A 378 10.52 -4.30 19.33
N LEU A 379 11.21 -4.88 18.36
CA LEU A 379 10.90 -6.22 17.85
C LEU A 379 10.96 -7.32 18.95
N PRO A 380 11.90 -7.33 19.90
CA PRO A 380 11.86 -8.28 21.02
C PRO A 380 10.59 -8.15 21.86
N LEU A 381 10.19 -6.92 22.20
CA LEU A 381 8.98 -6.66 22.98
C LEU A 381 7.71 -7.06 22.22
N MET A 382 7.70 -6.92 20.88
CA MET A 382 6.58 -7.42 20.05
C MET A 382 6.45 -8.94 20.13
N LYS A 383 7.56 -9.68 20.22
CA LYS A 383 7.54 -11.15 20.42
C LYS A 383 6.98 -11.49 21.79
N GLU A 384 7.41 -10.81 22.84
CA GLU A 384 6.89 -10.98 24.21
C GLU A 384 5.38 -10.67 24.27
N ALA A 385 4.91 -9.67 23.54
CA ALA A 385 3.49 -9.31 23.44
C ALA A 385 2.65 -10.23 22.56
N GLY A 386 3.26 -11.25 21.91
CA GLY A 386 2.56 -12.19 21.03
C GLY A 386 2.15 -11.62 19.67
N LEU A 387 2.74 -10.50 19.26
CA LEU A 387 2.53 -9.93 17.92
C LEU A 387 3.39 -10.59 16.84
N ARG A 388 4.40 -11.35 17.23
CA ARG A 388 5.32 -12.06 16.34
C ARG A 388 5.53 -13.50 16.81
N VAL A 389 5.63 -14.44 15.87
CA VAL A 389 5.95 -15.85 16.10
C VAL A 389 7.34 -16.19 15.56
#